data_7527f18655c34c78514c5c9298335dba
#
_entry.id   7527f18655c34c78514c5c9298335dba
#
_cell.length_a   1.000
_cell.length_b   1.000
_cell.length_c   1.000
_cell.angle_alpha   90.00
_cell.angle_beta   90.00
_cell.angle_gamma   90.00
#
_symmetry.space_group_name_H-M   'P 1'
#
loop_
_entity.id
_entity.type
_entity.pdbx_description
1 polymer ?
#
loop_
_entity_poly.entity_id
_entity_poly.type
_entity_poly.pdbx_seq_one_letter_code
_entity_poly.pdbx_strand_id
1 'polypeptide(L)'
;MILKRKTRATVSTGLAFCLAFSGIPGSFAPSFLTVPSASAADSGVIRIAQGGVGIKRRLTIGLNKALVIDLPSDAHDILVADPSMADAVTRTSRRIYLFGKTVGQTNIFVFGPGGEEIVTLDVEIERDISGLEANLRRFLPDSNIKVEIVSDNIVLSGSVRTPQDSAKAAQLANAFLKGGEATTREITATSGNNGGDSAIYAEGRQTSTVVNLLSIEGEDQVTLKITVAEIRREVLKQLGFDNTFTRTTPSRNALDVLTVEAGTQGLNGTIAGQIGKLGIETALSALEQADAIRTLAEPTLTAISGQAATFNSGGERLYSTTGVDGVTTVTPYQYGISLAFTPTVLSSGRISLRIQTRVSEPVLTTSAAEYRKRDAETTVELPSGGSLALAGLIRDDISQSMKGTPVASKVPLVGALFRAKTYERNETELVIIATPYLVRPVNRNELSRPDDNFQPASDAESVFLGRVNKIYGRKEASPPPAPYQGNVGFIYK
;
A
#
# COMPACT_ATOMS: atom_id res chain seq x y z
N MET A 1 31.72 -48.96 1.48
CA MET A 1 31.48 -50.03 0.52
C MET A 1 31.00 -49.40 -0.74
N ILE A 2 31.92 -49.03 -1.64
CA ILE A 2 32.14 -49.66 -2.94
C ILE A 2 30.91 -49.48 -3.86
N LEU A 3 30.93 -48.91 -5.03
CA LEU A 3 31.86 -48.73 -6.15
C LEU A 3 31.18 -47.95 -7.28
N LYS A 4 31.91 -47.03 -7.92
CA LYS A 4 32.28 -46.91 -9.36
C LYS A 4 31.22 -46.51 -10.38
N ARG A 5 31.45 -45.36 -11.01
CA ARG A 5 32.07 -45.18 -12.36
C ARG A 5 31.16 -45.43 -13.58
N LYS A 6 30.93 -44.48 -14.46
CA LYS A 6 31.69 -44.35 -15.72
C LYS A 6 31.29 -43.11 -16.53
N THR A 7 32.28 -42.38 -16.91
CA THR A 7 32.44 -41.47 -18.03
C THR A 7 32.11 -42.07 -19.40
N ARG A 8 31.61 -41.25 -20.33
CA ARG A 8 32.10 -41.30 -21.75
C ARG A 8 31.72 -40.00 -22.48
N ALA A 9 32.77 -39.34 -22.91
CA ALA A 9 32.81 -38.39 -23.99
C ALA A 9 32.71 -39.07 -25.33
N THR A 10 32.11 -38.46 -26.36
CA THR A 10 32.47 -38.69 -27.77
C THR A 10 32.38 -37.38 -28.52
N VAL A 11 33.52 -37.08 -29.09
CA VAL A 11 33.84 -36.10 -30.12
C VAL A 11 33.54 -36.75 -31.50
N SER A 12 33.01 -35.97 -32.46
CA SER A 12 33.35 -36.11 -33.91
C SER A 12 32.76 -34.94 -34.68
N THR A 13 33.65 -34.04 -35.20
CA THR A 13 34.07 -33.97 -36.57
C THR A 13 32.93 -33.83 -37.59
N GLY A 14 32.66 -32.66 -38.20
CA GLY A 14 33.37 -32.11 -39.30
C GLY A 14 32.79 -32.60 -40.64
N LEU A 15 32.20 -31.71 -41.42
CA LEU A 15 32.35 -31.79 -42.89
C LEU A 15 31.99 -30.43 -43.53
N ALA A 16 32.98 -29.82 -44.15
CA ALA A 16 32.86 -28.76 -45.13
C ALA A 16 32.41 -29.37 -46.47
N PHE A 17 31.52 -28.69 -47.20
CA PHE A 17 31.31 -28.96 -48.62
C PHE A 17 31.23 -27.62 -49.37
N CYS A 18 32.29 -27.32 -50.07
CA CYS A 18 32.35 -26.39 -51.22
C CYS A 18 31.82 -27.04 -52.49
N LEU A 19 31.22 -26.24 -53.31
CA LEU A 19 31.22 -26.29 -54.81
C LEU A 19 29.87 -25.73 -55.28
N ALA A 20 29.73 -24.99 -56.29
CA ALA A 20 30.47 -24.30 -57.32
C ALA A 20 29.43 -23.72 -58.29
N PHE A 21 29.67 -22.52 -58.71
CA PHE A 21 29.51 -22.01 -60.10
C PHE A 21 28.32 -22.45 -60.96
N SER A 22 27.44 -21.45 -61.27
CA SER A 22 27.13 -21.16 -62.66
C SER A 22 26.51 -19.74 -62.76
N GLY A 23 27.14 -18.93 -63.59
CA GLY A 23 26.81 -17.53 -63.83
C GLY A 23 25.74 -17.36 -64.90
N ILE A 24 25.08 -16.23 -64.87
CA ILE A 24 24.44 -15.53 -65.97
C ILE A 24 24.61 -14.04 -65.80
N PRO A 25 24.98 -13.26 -66.81
CA PRO A 25 25.28 -11.86 -66.75
C PRO A 25 24.00 -11.00 -66.92
N GLY A 26 23.95 -9.88 -66.37
CA GLY A 26 23.00 -8.90 -66.84
C GLY A 26 22.60 -7.82 -65.87
N SER A 27 23.05 -6.64 -66.18
CA SER A 27 22.49 -5.35 -65.84
C SER A 27 23.04 -4.65 -64.58
N PHE A 28 24.12 -3.92 -64.81
CA PHE A 28 24.54 -2.81 -63.95
C PHE A 28 23.53 -1.68 -64.09
N ALA A 29 22.70 -1.48 -63.03
CA ALA A 29 22.05 -0.22 -62.77
C ALA A 29 22.86 0.48 -61.67
N PRO A 30 23.26 1.73 -61.88
CA PRO A 30 23.95 2.49 -60.83
C PRO A 30 22.95 2.76 -59.70
N SER A 31 23.14 2.08 -58.56
CA SER A 31 22.47 2.46 -57.30
C SER A 31 22.96 3.85 -56.94
N PHE A 32 22.10 4.84 -57.16
CA PHE A 32 22.26 6.15 -56.54
C PHE A 32 22.27 5.93 -55.06
N LEU A 33 23.44 6.08 -54.45
CA LEU A 33 23.59 6.30 -53.00
C LEU A 33 22.79 7.55 -52.67
N THR A 34 21.59 7.40 -52.22
CA THR A 34 20.89 8.46 -51.49
C THR A 34 21.68 8.68 -50.20
N VAL A 35 22.57 9.65 -50.28
CA VAL A 35 23.15 10.26 -49.08
C VAL A 35 21.98 10.76 -48.25
N PRO A 36 21.80 10.31 -46.99
CA PRO A 36 20.79 10.93 -46.13
C PRO A 36 21.18 12.40 -46.06
N SER A 37 20.26 13.27 -46.45
CA SER A 37 20.40 14.72 -46.24
C SER A 37 20.65 14.87 -44.76
N ALA A 38 21.86 15.24 -44.38
CA ALA A 38 22.15 15.75 -43.06
C ALA A 38 21.17 16.93 -42.84
N SER A 39 20.23 16.76 -41.93
CA SER A 39 19.40 17.83 -41.44
C SER A 39 20.37 18.92 -41.01
N ALA A 40 20.39 20.03 -41.75
CA ALA A 40 21.21 21.16 -41.40
C ALA A 40 20.84 21.56 -39.97
N ALA A 41 21.83 21.51 -39.09
CA ALA A 41 21.74 22.10 -37.77
C ALA A 41 21.17 23.52 -37.95
N ASP A 42 20.11 23.77 -37.21
CA ASP A 42 19.32 24.99 -37.12
C ASP A 42 20.24 26.23 -37.08
N SER A 43 20.60 26.73 -38.26
CA SER A 43 21.23 28.03 -38.34
C SER A 43 20.11 29.05 -38.05
N GLY A 44 20.14 29.72 -36.90
CA GLY A 44 19.10 30.63 -36.44
C GLY A 44 18.85 31.84 -37.41
N VAL A 45 19.06 31.62 -38.73
CA VAL A 45 18.81 32.57 -39.80
C VAL A 45 17.98 31.92 -40.88
N ILE A 46 16.73 32.32 -41.00
CA ILE A 46 15.80 31.88 -42.05
C ILE A 46 15.86 32.90 -43.21
N ARG A 47 16.23 32.44 -44.41
CA ARG A 47 16.19 33.26 -45.63
C ARG A 47 14.92 33.01 -46.41
N ILE A 48 14.16 34.10 -46.64
CA ILE A 48 12.97 34.05 -47.48
C ILE A 48 13.39 34.30 -48.91
N ALA A 49 13.32 33.23 -49.75
CA ALA A 49 13.63 33.30 -51.19
C ALA A 49 12.58 34.18 -51.90
N GLN A 50 12.99 34.93 -52.95
CA GLN A 50 12.12 35.75 -53.77
C GLN A 50 10.96 34.95 -54.36
N GLY A 51 9.75 35.43 -54.15
CA GLY A 51 8.56 34.93 -54.80
C GLY A 51 7.37 35.79 -54.42
N GLY A 52 6.68 36.33 -55.36
CA GLY A 52 5.38 37.00 -55.37
C GLY A 52 4.84 37.78 -54.15
N VAL A 53 3.99 38.72 -54.38
CA VAL A 53 3.28 39.53 -53.40
C VAL A 53 2.43 38.60 -52.49
N GLY A 54 2.55 38.75 -51.14
CA GLY A 54 1.70 38.06 -50.17
C GLY A 54 2.12 36.65 -49.80
N ILE A 55 3.42 36.36 -49.60
CA ILE A 55 3.92 35.05 -49.19
C ILE A 55 3.61 34.79 -47.71
N LYS A 56 2.87 33.72 -47.39
CA LYS A 56 2.66 33.24 -46.02
C LYS A 56 3.72 32.21 -45.65
N ARG A 57 4.34 32.39 -44.48
CA ARG A 57 5.33 31.45 -43.91
C ARG A 57 5.01 31.15 -42.47
N ARG A 58 4.92 29.86 -42.13
CA ARG A 58 4.83 29.43 -40.74
C ARG A 58 6.24 29.25 -40.17
N LEU A 59 6.46 29.80 -39.00
CA LEU A 59 7.72 29.79 -38.27
C LEU A 59 7.50 29.35 -36.85
N THR A 60 8.30 28.40 -36.38
CA THR A 60 8.29 28.01 -34.95
C THR A 60 9.51 28.63 -34.28
N ILE A 61 9.29 29.32 -33.16
CA ILE A 61 10.33 29.94 -32.33
C ILE A 61 10.24 29.42 -30.90
N GLY A 62 11.38 29.13 -30.28
CA GLY A 62 11.39 28.76 -28.86
C GLY A 62 11.08 29.99 -27.96
N LEU A 63 10.38 29.74 -26.85
CA LEU A 63 10.14 30.73 -25.80
C LEU A 63 11.46 31.36 -25.32
N ASN A 64 11.51 32.68 -25.22
CA ASN A 64 12.72 33.48 -24.86
C ASN A 64 13.90 33.29 -25.81
N LYS A 65 13.67 32.83 -27.05
CA LYS A 65 14.68 32.72 -28.10
C LYS A 65 14.47 33.80 -29.16
N ALA A 66 15.54 34.13 -29.89
CA ALA A 66 15.52 35.03 -31.02
C ALA A 66 15.76 34.26 -32.32
N LEU A 67 15.02 34.64 -33.34
CA LEU A 67 15.18 34.12 -34.71
C LEU A 67 15.52 35.26 -35.65
N VAL A 68 16.45 35.04 -36.54
CA VAL A 68 16.86 36.06 -37.56
C VAL A 68 16.23 35.68 -38.89
N ILE A 69 15.56 36.66 -39.50
CA ILE A 69 14.89 36.49 -40.79
C ILE A 69 15.50 37.45 -41.79
N ASP A 70 16.04 36.95 -42.89
CA ASP A 70 16.52 37.72 -44.02
C ASP A 70 15.41 37.82 -45.09
N LEU A 71 15.02 39.10 -45.37
CA LEU A 71 13.95 39.45 -46.31
C LEU A 71 14.47 39.56 -47.75
N PRO A 72 13.61 39.27 -48.75
CA PRO A 72 13.98 39.40 -50.17
C PRO A 72 14.07 40.85 -50.66
N SER A 73 13.32 41.75 -50.02
CA SER A 73 13.26 43.20 -50.36
C SER A 73 13.32 44.05 -49.09
N ASP A 74 13.52 45.38 -49.29
CA ASP A 74 13.64 46.32 -48.16
C ASP A 74 12.27 46.46 -47.45
N ALA A 75 12.21 46.20 -46.15
CA ALA A 75 11.07 46.42 -45.31
C ALA A 75 11.03 47.90 -44.85
N HIS A 76 9.83 48.51 -44.91
CA HIS A 76 9.59 49.85 -44.45
C HIS A 76 8.78 49.87 -43.15
N ASP A 77 7.81 48.97 -43.03
CA ASP A 77 6.96 48.86 -41.85
C ASP A 77 6.73 47.41 -41.43
N ILE A 78 6.56 47.19 -40.13
CA ILE A 78 6.28 45.88 -39.55
C ILE A 78 5.14 45.98 -38.56
N LEU A 79 4.10 45.19 -38.79
CA LEU A 79 2.96 45.11 -37.90
C LEU A 79 2.96 43.77 -37.18
N VAL A 80 3.09 43.78 -35.87
CA VAL A 80 2.91 42.60 -35.01
C VAL A 80 1.49 42.57 -34.48
N ALA A 81 0.73 41.54 -34.77
CA ALA A 81 -0.68 41.46 -34.36
C ALA A 81 -0.85 41.43 -32.83
N ASP A 82 0.03 40.70 -32.14
CA ASP A 82 0.09 40.70 -30.67
C ASP A 82 1.53 40.90 -30.15
N PRO A 83 1.87 42.11 -29.73
CA PRO A 83 3.20 42.46 -29.20
C PRO A 83 3.49 41.83 -27.81
N SER A 84 2.48 41.28 -27.11
CA SER A 84 2.67 40.55 -25.87
C SER A 84 3.24 39.15 -26.10
N MET A 85 2.93 38.55 -27.24
CA MET A 85 3.41 37.23 -27.62
C MET A 85 4.76 37.25 -28.30
N ALA A 86 4.91 38.10 -29.30
CA ALA A 86 6.14 38.24 -30.08
C ALA A 86 6.55 39.71 -30.25
N ASP A 87 7.83 39.91 -30.42
CA ASP A 87 8.39 41.22 -30.75
C ASP A 87 9.29 41.12 -31.98
N ALA A 88 9.25 42.12 -32.85
CA ALA A 88 10.03 42.17 -34.06
C ALA A 88 10.84 43.49 -34.15
N VAL A 89 12.16 43.37 -34.27
CA VAL A 89 13.07 44.51 -34.36
C VAL A 89 13.86 44.46 -35.64
N THR A 90 13.83 45.53 -36.41
CA THR A 90 14.68 45.70 -37.59
C THR A 90 16.02 46.37 -37.22
N ARG A 91 17.10 45.80 -37.66
CA ARG A 91 18.43 46.42 -37.59
C ARG A 91 18.94 46.91 -38.95
N THR A 92 18.45 46.32 -40.01
CA THR A 92 18.70 46.71 -41.37
C THR A 92 17.40 46.58 -42.17
N SER A 93 17.27 47.23 -43.30
CA SER A 93 16.07 47.17 -44.16
C SER A 93 15.70 45.76 -44.62
N ARG A 94 16.62 44.79 -44.56
CA ARG A 94 16.42 43.39 -45.03
C ARG A 94 16.53 42.36 -43.97
N ARG A 95 16.72 42.75 -42.67
CA ARG A 95 16.89 41.77 -41.60
C ARG A 95 16.03 42.10 -40.38
N ILE A 96 15.18 41.13 -39.99
CA ILE A 96 14.31 41.21 -38.84
C ILE A 96 14.82 40.27 -37.78
N TYR A 97 14.83 40.70 -36.53
CA TYR A 97 15.04 39.89 -35.34
C TYR A 97 13.69 39.68 -34.65
N LEU A 98 13.27 38.44 -34.59
CA LEU A 98 12.01 38.06 -33.98
C LEU A 98 12.27 37.45 -32.63
N PHE A 99 11.55 37.88 -31.59
CA PHE A 99 11.66 37.42 -30.22
C PHE A 99 10.34 36.80 -29.78
N GLY A 100 10.36 35.54 -29.28
CA GLY A 100 9.20 34.92 -28.66
C GLY A 100 9.14 35.26 -27.17
N LYS A 101 8.07 35.93 -26.71
CA LYS A 101 7.90 36.36 -25.32
C LYS A 101 6.99 35.47 -24.52
N THR A 102 5.87 35.02 -25.10
CA THR A 102 4.90 34.12 -24.48
C THR A 102 4.49 33.04 -25.44
N VAL A 103 4.14 31.84 -24.91
CA VAL A 103 3.68 30.71 -25.72
C VAL A 103 2.35 31.04 -26.38
N GLY A 104 2.21 30.71 -27.66
CA GLY A 104 1.01 30.94 -28.43
C GLY A 104 1.30 31.20 -29.91
N GLN A 105 0.29 31.63 -30.64
CA GLN A 105 0.37 31.89 -32.08
C GLN A 105 0.01 33.32 -32.36
N THR A 106 0.81 33.99 -33.20
CA THR A 106 0.56 35.36 -33.63
C THR A 106 1.00 35.54 -35.08
N ASN A 107 0.54 36.62 -35.72
CA ASN A 107 0.89 36.96 -37.09
C ASN A 107 1.71 38.27 -37.13
N ILE A 108 2.71 38.27 -38.02
CA ILE A 108 3.52 39.44 -38.26
C ILE A 108 3.46 39.77 -39.76
N PHE A 109 3.09 41.00 -40.07
CA PHE A 109 3.01 41.49 -41.43
C PHE A 109 4.20 42.42 -41.70
N VAL A 110 4.85 42.23 -42.84
CA VAL A 110 6.00 43.03 -43.28
C VAL A 110 5.65 43.73 -44.57
N PHE A 111 5.76 45.05 -44.56
CA PHE A 111 5.42 45.92 -45.69
C PHE A 111 6.66 46.61 -46.27
N GLY A 112 6.64 46.78 -47.58
CA GLY A 112 7.68 47.50 -48.33
C GLY A 112 7.45 49.01 -48.40
N PRO A 113 8.37 49.73 -49.08
CA PRO A 113 8.31 51.21 -49.19
C PRO A 113 7.05 51.75 -49.88
N GLY A 114 6.41 50.98 -50.73
CA GLY A 114 5.18 51.32 -51.46
C GLY A 114 3.90 50.91 -50.72
N GLY A 115 4.01 50.31 -49.51
CA GLY A 115 2.86 49.73 -48.76
C GLY A 115 2.44 48.34 -49.25
N GLU A 116 3.23 47.72 -50.16
CA GLU A 116 3.02 46.36 -50.60
C GLU A 116 3.42 45.36 -49.51
N GLU A 117 2.62 44.30 -49.35
CA GLU A 117 2.93 43.20 -48.44
C GLU A 117 4.08 42.37 -49.02
N ILE A 118 5.21 42.30 -48.29
CA ILE A 118 6.36 41.48 -48.66
C ILE A 118 6.14 40.04 -48.20
N VAL A 119 5.75 39.87 -46.93
CA VAL A 119 5.55 38.53 -46.30
C VAL A 119 4.64 38.64 -45.08
N THR A 120 3.77 37.66 -44.94
CA THR A 120 3.05 37.40 -43.70
C THR A 120 3.69 36.21 -43.01
N LEU A 121 4.10 36.36 -41.75
CA LEU A 121 4.71 35.35 -40.90
C LEU A 121 3.69 34.86 -39.89
N ASP A 122 3.30 33.60 -39.98
CA ASP A 122 2.53 32.90 -38.93
C ASP A 122 3.53 32.38 -37.92
N VAL A 123 3.62 32.97 -36.76
CA VAL A 123 4.62 32.67 -35.73
C VAL A 123 3.97 31.83 -34.64
N GLU A 124 4.53 30.66 -34.42
CA GLU A 124 4.17 29.75 -33.34
C GLU A 124 5.33 29.72 -32.33
N ILE A 125 5.01 30.09 -31.08
CA ILE A 125 5.98 30.18 -30.00
C ILE A 125 5.74 28.98 -29.08
N GLU A 126 6.73 28.12 -29.01
CA GLU A 126 6.65 26.90 -28.23
C GLU A 126 7.74 26.84 -27.15
N ARG A 127 7.48 26.11 -26.08
CA ARG A 127 8.47 25.82 -25.03
C ARG A 127 9.41 24.74 -25.49
N ASP A 128 10.69 24.88 -25.28
CA ASP A 128 11.70 23.87 -25.60
C ASP A 128 11.70 22.77 -24.55
N ILE A 129 11.19 21.58 -24.89
CA ILE A 129 11.08 20.41 -24.01
C ILE A 129 12.22 19.39 -24.17
N SER A 130 13.15 19.62 -25.08
CA SER A 130 14.25 18.67 -25.35
C SER A 130 15.10 18.36 -24.11
N GLY A 131 15.28 19.37 -23.24
CA GLY A 131 15.95 19.20 -21.96
C GLY A 131 15.17 18.33 -20.98
N LEU A 132 13.83 18.38 -20.99
CA LEU A 132 12.99 17.55 -20.13
C LEU A 132 13.02 16.10 -20.58
N GLU A 133 12.91 15.82 -21.88
CA GLU A 133 13.00 14.45 -22.41
C GLU A 133 14.35 13.81 -22.10
N ALA A 134 15.45 14.55 -22.28
CA ALA A 134 16.79 14.06 -21.96
C ALA A 134 16.93 13.72 -20.47
N ASN A 135 16.38 14.56 -19.59
CA ASN A 135 16.38 14.31 -18.14
C ASN A 135 15.50 13.12 -17.76
N LEU A 136 14.30 12.99 -18.32
CA LEU A 136 13.43 11.86 -18.07
C LEU A 136 14.09 10.52 -18.49
N ARG A 137 14.72 10.47 -19.68
CA ARG A 137 15.47 9.28 -20.13
C ARG A 137 16.67 8.96 -19.22
N ARG A 138 17.32 9.99 -18.67
CA ARG A 138 18.47 9.81 -17.77
C ARG A 138 18.07 9.29 -16.40
N PHE A 139 16.98 9.80 -15.83
CA PHE A 139 16.53 9.45 -14.46
C PHE A 139 15.61 8.24 -14.43
N LEU A 140 14.92 7.94 -15.54
CA LEU A 140 13.96 6.83 -15.67
C LEU A 140 14.31 5.99 -16.92
N PRO A 141 15.45 5.30 -16.94
CA PRO A 141 15.95 4.59 -18.14
C PRO A 141 15.04 3.44 -18.57
N ASP A 142 14.32 2.81 -17.63
CA ASP A 142 13.42 1.68 -17.89
C ASP A 142 12.00 2.11 -18.29
N SER A 143 11.80 3.39 -18.63
CA SER A 143 10.50 3.97 -18.96
C SER A 143 10.49 4.47 -20.41
N ASN A 144 9.35 4.31 -21.08
CA ASN A 144 9.14 4.84 -22.41
C ASN A 144 8.20 6.07 -22.33
N ILE A 145 8.77 7.20 -21.93
CA ILE A 145 8.02 8.43 -21.73
C ILE A 145 8.21 9.34 -22.93
N LYS A 146 7.10 9.79 -23.51
CA LYS A 146 7.05 10.86 -24.51
C LYS A 146 6.50 12.11 -23.86
N VAL A 147 7.09 13.25 -24.21
CA VAL A 147 6.67 14.56 -23.74
C VAL A 147 6.09 15.33 -24.91
N GLU A 148 4.90 15.84 -24.76
CA GLU A 148 4.21 16.67 -25.75
C GLU A 148 3.75 17.97 -25.11
N ILE A 149 3.66 19.04 -25.90
CA ILE A 149 3.12 20.32 -25.46
C ILE A 149 1.74 20.50 -26.09
N VAL A 150 0.77 20.82 -25.25
CA VAL A 150 -0.57 21.19 -25.71
C VAL A 150 -0.94 22.51 -25.04
N SER A 151 -0.96 23.60 -25.84
CA SER A 151 -1.33 24.96 -25.39
C SER A 151 -0.58 25.46 -24.13
N ASP A 152 0.71 25.21 -24.00
CA ASP A 152 1.58 25.53 -22.85
C ASP A 152 1.53 24.52 -21.67
N ASN A 153 0.69 23.51 -21.73
CA ASN A 153 0.71 22.40 -20.76
C ASN A 153 1.65 21.29 -21.24
N ILE A 154 2.36 20.68 -20.31
CA ILE A 154 3.18 19.50 -20.59
C ILE A 154 2.32 18.26 -20.42
N VAL A 155 2.21 17.45 -21.46
CA VAL A 155 1.54 16.16 -21.45
C VAL A 155 2.60 15.06 -21.46
N LEU A 156 2.61 14.24 -20.40
CA LEU A 156 3.42 13.05 -20.31
C LEU A 156 2.60 11.85 -20.80
N SER A 157 3.03 11.20 -21.86
CA SER A 157 2.40 10.02 -22.45
C SER A 157 3.38 8.85 -22.54
N GLY A 158 2.87 7.63 -22.76
CA GLY A 158 3.71 6.43 -22.84
C GLY A 158 3.55 5.51 -21.64
N SER A 159 4.61 4.74 -21.31
CA SER A 159 4.55 3.73 -20.26
C SER A 159 5.70 3.87 -19.26
N VAL A 160 5.40 3.55 -18.01
CA VAL A 160 6.35 3.50 -16.90
C VAL A 160 6.20 2.16 -16.17
N ARG A 161 7.26 1.72 -15.52
CA ARG A 161 7.29 0.43 -14.87
C ARG A 161 6.53 0.41 -13.54
N THR A 162 6.64 1.47 -12.75
CA THR A 162 6.04 1.54 -11.42
C THR A 162 5.24 2.83 -11.20
N PRO A 163 4.23 2.82 -10.29
CA PRO A 163 3.51 4.04 -9.90
C PRO A 163 4.43 5.14 -9.37
N GLN A 164 5.53 4.76 -8.71
CA GLN A 164 6.52 5.72 -8.21
C GLN A 164 7.26 6.43 -9.35
N ASP A 165 7.56 5.73 -10.43
CA ASP A 165 8.24 6.32 -11.58
C ASP A 165 7.32 7.30 -12.31
N SER A 166 6.01 7.03 -12.36
CA SER A 166 5.00 7.97 -12.84
C SER A 166 4.96 9.24 -11.99
N ALA A 167 4.99 9.10 -10.65
CA ALA A 167 5.02 10.25 -9.74
C ALA A 167 6.31 11.07 -9.88
N LYS A 168 7.48 10.41 -10.01
CA LYS A 168 8.77 11.07 -10.25
C LYS A 168 8.79 11.81 -11.58
N ALA A 169 8.26 11.20 -12.66
CA ALA A 169 8.15 11.85 -13.96
C ALA A 169 7.32 13.13 -13.89
N ALA A 170 6.15 13.07 -13.22
CA ALA A 170 5.30 14.25 -13.02
C ALA A 170 5.99 15.33 -12.17
N GLN A 171 6.74 14.93 -11.11
CA GLN A 171 7.51 15.88 -10.29
C GLN A 171 8.63 16.55 -11.09
N LEU A 172 9.37 15.80 -11.92
CA LEU A 172 10.41 16.34 -12.79
C LEU A 172 9.84 17.32 -13.80
N ALA A 173 8.70 17.00 -14.43
CA ALA A 173 8.02 17.89 -15.36
C ALA A 173 7.52 19.17 -14.67
N ASN A 174 6.96 19.07 -13.46
CA ASN A 174 6.56 20.22 -12.66
C ASN A 174 7.76 21.10 -12.26
N ALA A 175 8.88 20.49 -11.89
CA ALA A 175 10.10 21.22 -11.56
C ALA A 175 10.66 21.95 -12.79
N PHE A 176 10.57 21.33 -13.97
CA PHE A 176 10.97 21.94 -15.25
C PHE A 176 10.10 23.17 -15.59
N LEU A 177 8.77 23.07 -15.42
CA LEU A 177 7.86 24.20 -15.61
C LEU A 177 8.21 25.37 -14.69
N LYS A 178 8.36 25.11 -13.39
CA LYS A 178 8.71 26.13 -12.38
C LYS A 178 10.06 26.76 -12.63
N GLY A 179 11.05 26.02 -13.11
CA GLY A 179 12.38 26.52 -13.45
C GLY A 179 12.38 27.51 -14.63
N GLY A 180 11.45 27.33 -15.59
CA GLY A 180 11.26 28.29 -16.69
C GLY A 180 10.53 29.55 -16.30
N GLU A 181 9.71 29.53 -15.27
CA GLU A 181 8.94 30.70 -14.76
C GLU A 181 9.75 31.61 -13.83
N ALA A 182 10.88 31.13 -13.31
CA ALA A 182 11.74 31.86 -12.37
C ALA A 182 12.30 33.18 -12.92
N THR A 183 12.20 33.42 -14.24
CA THR A 183 12.65 34.67 -14.89
C THR A 183 11.56 35.72 -15.02
N THR A 184 10.32 35.44 -14.69
CA THR A 184 9.24 36.44 -14.71
C THR A 184 9.08 37.08 -13.35
N ARG A 185 9.72 38.20 -13.15
CA ARG A 185 9.69 38.99 -11.92
C ARG A 185 8.28 39.53 -11.69
N GLU A 186 7.63 39.07 -10.65
CA GLU A 186 6.39 39.64 -10.15
C GLU A 186 6.69 41.01 -9.52
N ILE A 187 6.38 42.10 -10.23
CA ILE A 187 6.43 43.44 -9.67
C ILE A 187 5.06 43.73 -9.06
N THR A 188 4.87 43.33 -7.81
CA THR A 188 3.77 43.81 -6.99
C THR A 188 4.10 45.23 -6.52
N ALA A 189 3.57 46.25 -7.18
CA ALA A 189 3.57 47.60 -6.67
C ALA A 189 2.52 47.69 -5.55
N THR A 190 2.94 47.52 -4.30
CA THR A 190 2.13 47.87 -3.12
C THR A 190 2.23 49.39 -2.95
N SER A 191 1.24 50.12 -3.45
CA SER A 191 1.01 51.52 -3.06
C SER A 191 0.26 51.50 -1.74
N GLY A 192 0.95 51.78 -0.66
CA GLY A 192 0.33 52.06 0.63
C GLY A 192 -0.19 53.51 0.65
N ASN A 193 -1.37 53.62 1.20
CA ASN A 193 -1.98 54.73 1.93
C ASN A 193 -3.15 55.46 1.26
N ASN A 194 -4.28 55.40 1.96
CA ASN A 194 -5.48 56.23 1.92
C ASN A 194 -6.41 56.17 0.69
N GLY A 195 -7.51 55.48 0.88
CA GLY A 195 -8.86 55.84 0.47
C GLY A 195 -9.05 56.21 -1.02
N GLY A 196 -9.19 55.22 -1.88
CA GLY A 196 -9.57 55.42 -3.25
C GLY A 196 -9.48 54.09 -4.01
N ASP A 197 -10.54 53.70 -4.69
CA ASP A 197 -10.66 52.55 -5.56
C ASP A 197 -9.39 52.33 -6.41
N SER A 198 -8.52 51.47 -6.00
CA SER A 198 -7.44 50.93 -6.81
C SER A 198 -7.95 49.70 -7.51
N ALA A 199 -8.28 49.85 -8.79
CA ALA A 199 -8.51 48.70 -9.66
C ALA A 199 -7.25 47.81 -9.65
N ILE A 200 -7.26 46.74 -8.88
CA ILE A 200 -6.25 45.71 -8.93
C ILE A 200 -6.50 44.96 -10.23
N TYR A 201 -5.74 45.26 -11.26
CA TYR A 201 -5.62 44.38 -12.41
C TYR A 201 -4.93 43.09 -11.92
N ALA A 202 -5.72 42.14 -11.44
CA ALA A 202 -5.29 40.80 -11.31
C ALA A 202 -5.19 40.24 -12.74
N GLU A 203 -4.03 40.34 -13.35
CA GLU A 203 -3.69 39.58 -14.53
C GLU A 203 -3.79 38.11 -14.13
N GLY A 204 -4.86 37.46 -14.59
CA GLY A 204 -5.06 36.04 -14.40
C GLY A 204 -3.93 35.29 -15.11
N ARG A 205 -2.88 34.99 -14.37
CA ARG A 205 -1.76 34.23 -14.88
C ARG A 205 -2.24 32.81 -15.15
N GLN A 206 -2.29 32.42 -16.40
CA GLN A 206 -2.54 31.06 -16.83
C GLN A 206 -1.32 30.23 -16.39
N THR A 207 -1.44 29.49 -15.31
CA THR A 207 -0.38 28.60 -14.81
C THR A 207 -0.34 27.35 -15.66
N SER A 208 0.78 27.12 -16.34
CA SER A 208 1.03 25.87 -17.07
C SER A 208 0.97 24.68 -16.13
N THR A 209 0.31 23.60 -16.54
CA THR A 209 0.13 22.39 -15.73
C THR A 209 0.75 21.18 -16.41
N VAL A 210 1.05 20.15 -15.60
CA VAL A 210 1.50 18.85 -16.09
C VAL A 210 0.31 17.90 -16.11
N VAL A 211 -0.03 17.39 -17.29
CA VAL A 211 -1.03 16.36 -17.48
C VAL A 211 -0.33 15.00 -17.58
N ASN A 212 -0.59 14.13 -16.64
CA ASN A 212 0.01 12.81 -16.58
C ASN A 212 -0.92 11.76 -17.19
N LEU A 213 -0.58 11.27 -18.38
CA LEU A 213 -1.26 10.18 -19.11
C LEU A 213 -0.38 8.93 -19.21
N LEU A 214 0.57 8.76 -18.29
CA LEU A 214 1.44 7.59 -18.29
C LEU A 214 0.67 6.34 -17.88
N SER A 215 0.78 5.29 -18.68
CA SER A 215 0.30 3.95 -18.34
C SER A 215 1.34 3.18 -17.55
N ILE A 216 0.92 2.44 -16.54
CA ILE A 216 1.81 1.59 -15.74
C ILE A 216 1.81 0.20 -16.36
N GLU A 217 2.99 -0.29 -16.81
CA GLU A 217 3.12 -1.59 -17.50
C GLU A 217 2.97 -2.77 -16.53
N GLY A 218 3.24 -2.61 -15.26
CA GLY A 218 3.13 -3.63 -14.23
C GLY A 218 1.88 -3.41 -13.38
N GLU A 219 0.82 -4.19 -13.56
CA GLU A 219 -0.19 -4.38 -12.54
C GLU A 219 0.38 -5.28 -11.43
N ASP A 220 1.38 -4.78 -10.70
CA ASP A 220 1.93 -5.53 -9.59
C ASP A 220 0.88 -5.60 -8.48
N GLN A 221 0.32 -6.80 -8.30
CA GLN A 221 -0.60 -7.09 -7.21
C GLN A 221 0.17 -7.69 -6.04
N VAL A 222 -0.15 -7.25 -4.85
CA VAL A 222 0.45 -7.72 -3.61
C VAL A 222 -0.61 -8.36 -2.75
N THR A 223 -0.41 -9.63 -2.41
CA THR A 223 -1.18 -10.31 -1.38
C THR A 223 -0.44 -10.18 -0.06
N LEU A 224 -1.09 -9.62 0.93
CA LEU A 224 -0.59 -9.56 2.29
C LEU A 224 -1.25 -10.65 3.14
N LYS A 225 -0.43 -11.50 3.78
CA LYS A 225 -0.84 -12.44 4.81
C LYS A 225 -0.40 -11.88 6.16
N ILE A 226 -1.35 -11.68 7.08
CA ILE A 226 -1.07 -11.36 8.47
C ILE A 226 -1.34 -12.60 9.32
N THR A 227 -0.42 -12.94 10.20
CA THR A 227 -0.62 -14.01 11.20
C THR A 227 -0.63 -13.37 12.58
N VAL A 228 -1.77 -13.44 13.26
CA VAL A 228 -1.91 -13.03 14.66
C VAL A 228 -2.02 -14.31 15.49
N ALA A 229 -1.02 -14.59 16.29
CA ALA A 229 -0.97 -15.75 17.16
C ALA A 229 -0.87 -15.31 18.62
N GLU A 230 -1.74 -15.83 19.46
CA GLU A 230 -1.77 -15.58 20.90
C GLU A 230 -1.90 -16.89 21.65
N ILE A 231 -1.12 -17.03 22.70
CA ILE A 231 -1.22 -18.12 23.67
C ILE A 231 -1.45 -17.49 25.03
N ARG A 232 -2.51 -17.93 25.72
CA ARG A 232 -2.78 -17.59 27.12
C ARG A 232 -2.74 -18.85 27.94
N ARG A 233 -2.03 -18.77 29.07
CA ARG A 233 -1.95 -19.83 30.06
C ARG A 233 -2.39 -19.27 31.40
N GLU A 234 -3.32 -19.95 32.04
CA GLU A 234 -3.82 -19.60 33.35
C GLU A 234 -3.60 -20.77 34.29
N VAL A 235 -2.96 -20.50 35.41
CA VAL A 235 -2.75 -21.49 36.46
C VAL A 235 -3.32 -20.91 37.76
N LEU A 236 -4.34 -21.57 38.27
CA LEU A 236 -4.98 -21.25 39.55
C LEU A 236 -4.72 -22.38 40.53
N LYS A 237 -4.12 -22.08 41.67
CA LYS A 237 -3.92 -23.00 42.77
C LYS A 237 -4.51 -22.39 44.06
N GLN A 238 -5.45 -23.11 44.64
CA GLN A 238 -6.04 -22.76 45.94
C GLN A 238 -5.84 -23.89 46.91
N LEU A 239 -5.28 -23.62 48.05
CA LEU A 239 -5.10 -24.63 49.07
C LEU A 239 -5.19 -23.92 50.47
N GLY A 240 -6.10 -24.41 51.31
CA GLY A 240 -6.14 -23.92 52.64
C GLY A 240 -7.44 -24.13 53.35
N PHE A 241 -7.47 -23.63 54.58
CA PHE A 241 -8.61 -23.72 55.48
C PHE A 241 -9.13 -22.33 55.71
N ASP A 242 -10.44 -22.14 55.50
CA ASP A 242 -11.16 -20.92 55.89
C ASP A 242 -11.96 -21.21 57.14
N ASN A 243 -11.67 -20.40 58.17
CA ASN A 243 -12.24 -20.64 59.49
C ASN A 243 -13.19 -19.50 59.82
N THR A 244 -14.44 -19.82 60.02
CA THR A 244 -15.48 -18.88 60.45
C THR A 244 -15.86 -19.13 61.89
N PHE A 245 -15.78 -18.10 62.72
CA PHE A 245 -16.16 -18.14 64.14
C PHE A 245 -17.45 -17.36 64.33
N THR A 246 -18.53 -18.06 64.75
CA THR A 246 -19.84 -17.47 64.96
C THR A 246 -20.27 -17.61 66.41
N ARG A 247 -20.98 -16.58 66.93
CA ARG A 247 -21.59 -16.68 68.26
C ARG A 247 -22.99 -17.25 68.10
N THR A 248 -23.19 -18.46 68.57
CA THR A 248 -24.45 -19.20 68.43
C THR A 248 -25.07 -19.48 69.81
N THR A 249 -26.38 -19.76 69.86
CA THR A 249 -27.02 -20.33 71.03
C THR A 249 -26.60 -21.77 71.19
N PRO A 250 -26.38 -22.26 72.46
CA PRO A 250 -25.91 -23.64 72.62
C PRO A 250 -26.93 -24.64 72.10
N SER A 251 -26.45 -25.50 71.16
CA SER A 251 -27.19 -26.65 70.67
C SER A 251 -26.66 -27.94 71.34
N ARG A 252 -27.50 -28.94 71.48
CA ARG A 252 -27.09 -30.22 72.09
C ARG A 252 -26.17 -31.06 71.29
N ASN A 253 -25.96 -30.75 69.98
CA ASN A 253 -25.09 -31.51 69.10
C ASN A 253 -23.78 -30.76 68.94
N ALA A 254 -22.68 -31.30 69.45
CA ALA A 254 -21.37 -30.70 69.46
C ALA A 254 -20.65 -30.78 68.09
N LEU A 255 -21.05 -31.66 67.22
CA LEU A 255 -20.52 -31.89 65.85
C LEU A 255 -21.71 -32.00 64.91
N ASP A 256 -21.90 -31.04 64.05
CA ASP A 256 -23.13 -30.98 63.26
C ASP A 256 -22.98 -31.55 61.82
N VAL A 257 -21.89 -31.44 61.12
CA VAL A 257 -21.76 -32.04 59.78
C VAL A 257 -20.30 -32.10 59.31
N LEU A 258 -19.86 -33.27 58.89
CA LEU A 258 -18.70 -33.41 58.01
C LEU A 258 -19.20 -33.61 56.57
N THR A 259 -19.16 -32.60 55.76
CA THR A 259 -19.44 -32.75 54.34
C THR A 259 -18.13 -32.63 53.55
N VAL A 260 -17.86 -33.59 52.70
CA VAL A 260 -16.75 -33.55 51.78
C VAL A 260 -17.31 -33.70 50.37
N GLU A 261 -17.24 -32.64 49.59
CA GLU A 261 -17.63 -32.68 48.19
C GLU A 261 -16.38 -32.64 47.30
N ALA A 262 -16.19 -33.70 46.50
CA ALA A 262 -15.21 -33.69 45.45
C ALA A 262 -15.94 -33.51 44.11
N GLY A 263 -15.73 -32.37 43.49
CA GLY A 263 -16.36 -32.02 42.21
C GLY A 263 -15.37 -31.46 41.20
N THR A 264 -15.90 -31.05 40.07
CA THR A 264 -15.11 -30.39 38.99
C THR A 264 -14.47 -29.08 39.41
N GLN A 265 -14.89 -28.53 40.55
CA GLN A 265 -14.34 -27.29 41.17
C GLN A 265 -13.34 -27.55 42.31
N GLY A 266 -12.74 -28.75 42.34
CA GLY A 266 -11.77 -29.12 43.34
C GLY A 266 -12.38 -29.93 44.54
N LEU A 267 -11.58 -30.11 45.55
CA LEU A 267 -11.98 -30.77 46.81
C LEU A 267 -12.41 -29.68 47.80
N ASN A 268 -13.70 -29.69 48.17
CA ASN A 268 -14.25 -28.81 49.17
C ASN A 268 -14.76 -29.66 50.35
N GLY A 269 -14.32 -29.33 51.54
CA GLY A 269 -14.77 -30.02 52.77
C GLY A 269 -15.13 -29.02 53.82
N THR A 270 -16.26 -29.19 54.49
CA THR A 270 -16.64 -28.33 55.63
C THR A 270 -16.82 -29.18 56.90
N ILE A 271 -16.23 -28.73 57.97
CA ILE A 271 -16.42 -29.29 59.31
C ILE A 271 -17.00 -28.19 60.16
N ALA A 272 -18.20 -28.36 60.69
CA ALA A 272 -18.82 -27.43 61.61
C ALA A 272 -18.93 -28.06 62.98
N GLY A 273 -18.58 -27.31 63.99
CA GLY A 273 -18.66 -27.73 65.40
C GLY A 273 -19.02 -26.57 66.32
N GLN A 274 -19.51 -26.87 67.51
CA GLN A 274 -19.86 -25.89 68.51
C GLN A 274 -19.23 -26.21 69.86
N ILE A 275 -18.56 -25.26 70.45
CA ILE A 275 -18.00 -25.34 71.82
C ILE A 275 -18.65 -24.26 72.67
N GLY A 276 -19.64 -24.65 73.48
CA GLY A 276 -20.41 -23.69 74.32
C GLY A 276 -21.24 -22.71 73.47
N LYS A 277 -20.91 -21.44 73.50
CA LYS A 277 -21.56 -20.37 72.71
C LYS A 277 -20.77 -20.02 71.46
N LEU A 278 -19.67 -20.71 71.12
CA LEU A 278 -18.80 -20.47 69.98
C LEU A 278 -19.04 -21.57 68.92
N GLY A 279 -19.59 -21.19 67.82
CA GLY A 279 -19.65 -22.02 66.62
C GLY A 279 -18.35 -21.86 65.84
N ILE A 280 -17.74 -22.93 65.36
CA ILE A 280 -16.53 -23.00 64.55
C ILE A 280 -16.90 -23.78 63.30
N GLU A 281 -16.75 -23.12 62.18
CA GLU A 281 -16.88 -23.75 60.84
C GLU A 281 -15.55 -23.64 60.15
N THR A 282 -15.02 -24.75 59.71
CA THR A 282 -13.75 -24.87 58.98
C THR A 282 -14.04 -25.43 57.59
N ALA A 283 -13.84 -24.63 56.55
CA ALA A 283 -13.93 -25.05 55.17
C ALA A 283 -12.53 -25.32 54.63
N LEU A 284 -12.31 -26.53 54.11
CA LEU A 284 -11.13 -26.87 53.34
C LEU A 284 -11.43 -26.65 51.87
N SER A 285 -10.58 -25.92 51.17
CA SER A 285 -10.60 -25.82 49.72
C SER A 285 -9.27 -26.21 49.16
N ALA A 286 -9.28 -27.13 48.18
CA ALA A 286 -8.11 -27.56 47.43
C ALA A 286 -8.49 -27.65 45.95
N LEU A 287 -7.93 -26.73 45.16
CA LEU A 287 -8.15 -26.63 43.72
C LEU A 287 -6.81 -26.42 43.00
N GLU A 288 -6.59 -27.15 41.97
CA GLU A 288 -5.55 -26.87 40.99
C GLU A 288 -6.17 -26.92 39.59
N GLN A 289 -6.10 -25.81 38.89
CA GLN A 289 -6.65 -25.65 37.55
C GLN A 289 -5.56 -25.07 36.66
N ALA A 290 -5.41 -25.60 35.47
CA ALA A 290 -4.50 -25.10 34.45
C ALA A 290 -5.22 -25.05 33.11
N ASP A 291 -5.36 -23.88 32.57
CA ASP A 291 -5.99 -23.63 31.28
C ASP A 291 -4.97 -23.09 30.28
N ALA A 292 -5.07 -23.53 29.04
CA ALA A 292 -4.27 -23.03 27.93
C ALA A 292 -5.18 -22.75 26.74
N ILE A 293 -5.20 -21.50 26.29
CA ILE A 293 -6.01 -21.05 25.16
C ILE A 293 -5.08 -20.55 24.07
N ARG A 294 -5.21 -21.09 22.87
CA ARG A 294 -4.50 -20.62 21.68
C ARG A 294 -5.49 -19.97 20.73
N THR A 295 -5.21 -18.73 20.36
CA THR A 295 -5.93 -18.00 19.31
C THR A 295 -5.01 -17.82 18.11
N LEU A 296 -5.49 -18.19 16.92
CA LEU A 296 -4.78 -17.98 15.65
C LEU A 296 -5.74 -17.37 14.65
N ALA A 297 -5.32 -16.23 14.07
CA ALA A 297 -6.06 -15.55 13.02
C ALA A 297 -5.11 -15.22 11.86
N GLU A 298 -5.48 -15.60 10.64
CA GLU A 298 -4.65 -15.42 9.44
C GLU A 298 -5.44 -14.74 8.32
N PRO A 299 -5.78 -13.43 8.43
CA PRO A 299 -6.40 -12.70 7.33
C PRO A 299 -5.41 -12.53 6.18
N THR A 300 -5.94 -12.68 4.95
CA THR A 300 -5.21 -12.45 3.71
C THR A 300 -6.01 -11.49 2.83
N LEU A 301 -5.34 -10.57 2.18
CA LEU A 301 -5.97 -9.59 1.30
C LEU A 301 -5.02 -9.22 0.17
N THR A 302 -5.56 -9.02 -1.04
CA THR A 302 -4.79 -8.63 -2.23
C THR A 302 -5.16 -7.23 -2.66
N ALA A 303 -4.15 -6.42 -3.00
CA ALA A 303 -4.33 -5.07 -3.51
C ALA A 303 -3.34 -4.78 -4.65
N ILE A 304 -3.70 -3.83 -5.50
CA ILE A 304 -2.81 -3.28 -6.53
C ILE A 304 -1.81 -2.34 -5.86
N SER A 305 -0.59 -2.31 -6.37
CA SER A 305 0.46 -1.38 -5.90
C SER A 305 -0.02 0.08 -5.91
N GLY A 306 0.09 0.76 -4.77
CA GLY A 306 -0.35 2.15 -4.58
C GLY A 306 -1.82 2.30 -4.17
N GLN A 307 -2.63 1.22 -4.13
CA GLN A 307 -4.05 1.29 -3.77
C GLN A 307 -4.28 0.72 -2.35
N ALA A 308 -5.12 1.41 -1.59
CA ALA A 308 -5.53 0.93 -0.29
C ALA A 308 -6.62 -0.15 -0.41
N ALA A 309 -6.50 -1.22 0.36
CA ALA A 309 -7.50 -2.25 0.45
C ALA A 309 -7.87 -2.54 1.91
N THR A 310 -9.11 -2.90 2.15
CA THR A 310 -9.63 -3.19 3.49
C THR A 310 -10.43 -4.49 3.48
N PHE A 311 -10.20 -5.33 4.48
CA PHE A 311 -10.94 -6.56 4.72
C PHE A 311 -11.45 -6.57 6.16
N ASN A 312 -12.74 -6.85 6.33
CA ASN A 312 -13.38 -6.97 7.64
C ASN A 312 -14.12 -8.30 7.71
N SER A 313 -13.89 -9.06 8.77
CA SER A 313 -14.58 -10.32 9.05
C SER A 313 -14.93 -10.37 10.53
N GLY A 314 -16.22 -10.45 10.85
CA GLY A 314 -16.67 -10.44 12.24
C GLY A 314 -18.18 -10.29 12.34
N GLY A 315 -18.64 -9.78 13.46
CA GLY A 315 -20.04 -9.53 13.75
C GLY A 315 -20.24 -8.26 14.56
N GLU A 316 -21.46 -8.02 14.92
CA GLU A 316 -21.87 -6.88 15.72
C GLU A 316 -22.64 -7.38 16.94
N ARG A 317 -22.32 -6.85 18.11
CA ARG A 317 -23.03 -7.13 19.34
C ARG A 317 -23.66 -5.87 19.90
N LEU A 318 -24.94 -5.95 20.19
CA LEU A 318 -25.70 -4.85 20.76
C LEU A 318 -25.59 -4.88 22.29
N TYR A 319 -25.21 -3.76 22.88
CA TYR A 319 -25.21 -3.55 24.33
C TYR A 319 -26.28 -2.54 24.70
N SER A 320 -27.09 -2.90 25.68
CA SER A 320 -28.07 -2.01 26.25
C SER A 320 -27.57 -1.48 27.58
N THR A 321 -27.51 -0.17 27.69
CA THR A 321 -27.27 0.53 28.98
C THR A 321 -28.54 1.26 29.37
N THR A 322 -29.04 1.00 30.59
CA THR A 322 -30.17 1.73 31.12
C THR A 322 -29.64 2.87 32.00
N GLY A 323 -29.93 4.10 31.58
CA GLY A 323 -29.58 5.32 32.34
C GLY A 323 -30.38 5.45 33.64
N VAL A 324 -29.97 6.38 34.47
CA VAL A 324 -30.64 6.69 35.75
C VAL A 324 -32.10 7.11 35.53
N ASP A 325 -32.41 7.65 34.34
CA ASP A 325 -33.73 8.08 33.93
C ASP A 325 -34.61 6.95 33.35
N GLY A 326 -34.18 5.69 33.45
CA GLY A 326 -34.89 4.53 32.91
C GLY A 326 -34.85 4.40 31.38
N VAL A 327 -34.13 5.28 30.69
CA VAL A 327 -33.97 5.22 29.23
C VAL A 327 -32.90 4.18 28.88
N THR A 328 -33.28 3.19 28.08
CA THR A 328 -32.35 2.16 27.56
C THR A 328 -31.74 2.62 26.26
N THR A 329 -30.43 2.84 26.23
CA THR A 329 -29.66 3.15 25.06
C THR A 329 -28.99 1.87 24.57
N VAL A 330 -29.16 1.56 23.30
CA VAL A 330 -28.52 0.40 22.63
C VAL A 330 -27.36 0.90 21.78
N THR A 331 -26.15 0.43 22.09
CA THR A 331 -24.94 0.78 21.36
C THR A 331 -24.39 -0.47 20.66
N PRO A 332 -24.26 -0.45 19.33
CA PRO A 332 -23.65 -1.55 18.59
C PRO A 332 -22.13 -1.50 18.72
N TYR A 333 -21.52 -2.66 18.97
CA TYR A 333 -20.07 -2.85 18.96
C TYR A 333 -19.66 -3.90 17.96
N GLN A 334 -18.79 -3.50 17.02
CA GLN A 334 -18.24 -4.42 16.01
C GLN A 334 -17.06 -5.19 16.60
N TYR A 335 -17.08 -6.50 16.42
CA TYR A 335 -15.99 -7.40 16.79
C TYR A 335 -15.57 -8.24 15.62
N GLY A 336 -14.34 -8.75 15.66
CA GLY A 336 -13.75 -9.58 14.62
C GLY A 336 -12.38 -9.10 14.19
N ILE A 337 -12.02 -9.40 12.93
CA ILE A 337 -10.74 -9.10 12.33
C ILE A 337 -10.92 -8.01 11.28
N SER A 338 -10.13 -6.96 11.38
CA SER A 338 -10.02 -5.89 10.38
C SER A 338 -8.57 -5.77 9.94
N LEU A 339 -8.36 -5.80 8.64
CA LEU A 339 -7.08 -5.59 8.00
C LEU A 339 -7.23 -4.51 6.94
N ALA A 340 -6.47 -3.43 7.07
CA ALA A 340 -6.30 -2.42 6.04
C ALA A 340 -4.82 -2.31 5.70
N PHE A 341 -4.50 -2.24 4.41
CA PHE A 341 -3.12 -2.06 3.99
C PHE A 341 -3.02 -1.34 2.65
N THR A 342 -1.89 -0.69 2.43
CA THR A 342 -1.52 -0.05 1.17
C THR A 342 -0.13 -0.54 0.79
N PRO A 343 0.00 -1.39 -0.23
CA PRO A 343 1.29 -1.83 -0.73
C PRO A 343 1.84 -0.84 -1.74
N THR A 344 3.16 -0.70 -1.82
CA THR A 344 3.86 -0.01 -2.89
C THR A 344 5.07 -0.83 -3.30
N VAL A 345 5.06 -1.33 -4.53
CA VAL A 345 6.19 -2.07 -5.08
C VAL A 345 7.25 -1.07 -5.52
N LEU A 346 8.45 -1.24 -5.01
CA LEU A 346 9.61 -0.41 -5.30
C LEU A 346 10.37 -0.96 -6.52
N SER A 347 11.12 -0.11 -7.21
CA SER A 347 11.95 -0.49 -8.37
C SER A 347 12.97 -1.59 -8.06
N SER A 348 13.34 -1.77 -6.79
CA SER A 348 14.22 -2.84 -6.30
C SER A 348 13.51 -4.20 -6.11
N GLY A 349 12.21 -4.32 -6.41
CA GLY A 349 11.42 -5.52 -6.15
C GLY A 349 11.06 -5.73 -4.67
N ARG A 350 11.37 -4.78 -3.81
CA ARG A 350 10.91 -4.72 -2.42
C ARG A 350 9.52 -4.11 -2.35
N ILE A 351 8.78 -4.46 -1.32
CA ILE A 351 7.41 -4.01 -1.13
C ILE A 351 7.37 -3.17 0.14
N SER A 352 7.04 -1.89 -0.01
CA SER A 352 6.71 -1.02 1.11
C SER A 352 5.25 -1.21 1.45
N LEU A 353 4.95 -1.44 2.72
CA LEU A 353 3.63 -1.78 3.23
C LEU A 353 3.26 -0.85 4.37
N ARG A 354 2.18 -0.11 4.20
CA ARG A 354 1.49 0.51 5.32
C ARG A 354 0.37 -0.41 5.75
N ILE A 355 0.43 -0.90 6.99
CA ILE A 355 -0.45 -1.94 7.51
C ILE A 355 -1.16 -1.42 8.74
N GLN A 356 -2.47 -1.64 8.80
CA GLN A 356 -3.29 -1.46 9.99
C GLN A 356 -4.10 -2.73 10.20
N THR A 357 -3.85 -3.43 11.31
CA THR A 357 -4.59 -4.65 11.66
C THR A 357 -5.22 -4.50 13.04
N ARG A 358 -6.44 -5.01 13.15
CA ARG A 358 -7.21 -5.00 14.39
C ARG A 358 -7.89 -6.35 14.58
N VAL A 359 -7.72 -6.92 15.75
CA VAL A 359 -8.46 -8.12 16.20
C VAL A 359 -9.21 -7.77 17.46
N SER A 360 -10.52 -7.89 17.47
CA SER A 360 -11.38 -7.63 18.61
C SER A 360 -12.26 -8.83 18.92
N GLU A 361 -12.31 -9.23 20.18
CA GLU A 361 -13.09 -10.33 20.69
C GLU A 361 -13.95 -9.89 21.86
N PRO A 362 -15.27 -10.19 21.86
CA PRO A 362 -16.11 -9.93 23.02
C PRO A 362 -15.78 -10.92 24.14
N VAL A 363 -15.60 -10.42 25.34
CA VAL A 363 -15.49 -11.27 26.53
C VAL A 363 -16.89 -11.55 27.04
N LEU A 364 -17.20 -12.84 27.24
CA LEU A 364 -18.49 -13.29 27.72
C LEU A 364 -18.55 -13.09 29.25
N THR A 365 -18.81 -11.89 29.70
CA THR A 365 -19.05 -11.58 31.10
C THR A 365 -20.53 -11.24 31.30
N THR A 366 -21.10 -11.68 32.43
CA THR A 366 -22.54 -11.59 32.69
C THR A 366 -23.02 -10.15 32.97
N SER A 367 -22.12 -9.22 33.29
CA SER A 367 -22.49 -7.91 33.84
C SER A 367 -21.91 -6.68 33.14
N ALA A 368 -20.97 -6.84 32.20
CA ALA A 368 -20.35 -5.68 31.54
C ALA A 368 -19.96 -6.01 30.07
N ALA A 369 -20.00 -4.99 29.22
CA ALA A 369 -19.47 -5.07 27.89
C ALA A 369 -17.93 -4.95 27.93
N GLU A 370 -17.25 -6.06 27.95
CA GLU A 370 -15.79 -6.12 27.88
C GLU A 370 -15.34 -6.60 26.51
N TYR A 371 -14.36 -5.92 25.95
CA TYR A 371 -13.73 -6.28 24.68
C TYR A 371 -12.25 -6.43 24.86
N ARG A 372 -11.74 -7.51 24.32
CA ARG A 372 -10.31 -7.68 24.16
C ARG A 372 -9.92 -7.24 22.76
N LYS A 373 -9.05 -6.23 22.69
CA LYS A 373 -8.67 -5.58 21.44
C LYS A 373 -7.14 -5.62 21.26
N ARG A 374 -6.70 -5.94 20.06
CA ARG A 374 -5.31 -5.96 19.65
C ARG A 374 -5.19 -5.21 18.35
N ASP A 375 -4.51 -4.07 18.39
CA ASP A 375 -4.30 -3.21 17.23
C ASP A 375 -2.80 -3.11 16.95
N ALA A 376 -2.44 -3.10 15.68
CA ALA A 376 -1.10 -2.75 15.23
C ALA A 376 -1.19 -1.89 13.98
N GLU A 377 -0.51 -0.76 13.97
CA GLU A 377 -0.35 0.12 12.81
C GLU A 377 1.14 0.40 12.62
N THR A 378 1.65 0.13 11.43
CA THR A 378 3.07 0.30 11.12
C THR A 378 3.30 0.41 9.61
N THR A 379 4.49 0.92 9.26
CA THR A 379 4.98 0.92 7.88
C THR A 379 6.31 0.18 7.83
N VAL A 380 6.39 -0.83 6.98
CA VAL A 380 7.56 -1.71 6.85
C VAL A 380 7.90 -1.96 5.40
N GLU A 381 9.13 -2.36 5.14
CA GLU A 381 9.60 -2.71 3.81
C GLU A 381 10.17 -4.13 3.82
N LEU A 382 9.61 -5.00 2.97
CA LEU A 382 9.92 -6.43 2.92
C LEU A 382 10.11 -6.91 1.48
N PRO A 383 10.96 -7.91 1.24
CA PRO A 383 10.97 -8.62 -0.04
C PRO A 383 9.73 -9.51 -0.16
N SER A 384 9.34 -9.87 -1.39
CA SER A 384 8.27 -10.83 -1.63
C SER A 384 8.59 -12.17 -0.99
N GLY A 385 7.65 -12.71 -0.18
CA GLY A 385 7.82 -13.95 0.59
C GLY A 385 8.59 -13.79 1.91
N GLY A 386 9.16 -12.61 2.20
CA GLY A 386 9.81 -12.32 3.47
C GLY A 386 8.80 -12.08 4.59
N SER A 387 9.07 -12.58 5.78
CA SER A 387 8.21 -12.42 6.96
C SER A 387 8.89 -11.55 8.01
N LEU A 388 8.12 -10.69 8.67
CA LEU A 388 8.59 -9.84 9.76
C LEU A 388 7.57 -9.84 10.89
N ALA A 389 8.05 -9.96 12.13
CA ALA A 389 7.23 -9.73 13.30
C ALA A 389 7.01 -8.21 13.46
N LEU A 390 5.76 -7.77 13.29
CA LEU A 390 5.37 -6.35 13.39
C LEU A 390 5.23 -5.90 14.83
N ALA A 391 4.67 -6.78 15.67
CA ALA A 391 4.42 -6.52 17.09
C ALA A 391 4.46 -7.81 17.88
N GLY A 392 4.81 -7.70 19.15
CA GLY A 392 4.78 -8.78 20.11
C GLY A 392 4.50 -8.26 21.50
N LEU A 393 3.88 -9.09 22.33
CA LEU A 393 3.61 -8.82 23.74
C LEU A 393 3.86 -10.09 24.54
N ILE A 394 4.61 -9.96 25.62
CA ILE A 394 4.70 -10.99 26.67
C ILE A 394 4.26 -10.34 27.95
N ARG A 395 3.26 -10.94 28.59
CA ARG A 395 2.73 -10.49 29.87
C ARG A 395 2.63 -11.67 30.81
N ASP A 396 3.17 -11.55 32.01
CA ASP A 396 3.14 -12.54 33.06
C ASP A 396 2.67 -11.86 34.35
N ASP A 397 1.43 -12.12 34.76
CA ASP A 397 0.83 -11.59 35.95
C ASP A 397 0.77 -12.70 37.00
N ILE A 398 1.49 -12.51 38.09
CA ILE A 398 1.50 -13.42 39.24
C ILE A 398 0.82 -12.75 40.41
N SER A 399 -0.27 -13.33 40.89
CA SER A 399 -0.96 -12.93 42.09
C SER A 399 -0.86 -14.01 43.17
N GLN A 400 -0.38 -13.64 44.32
CA GLN A 400 -0.30 -14.53 45.48
C GLN A 400 -0.98 -13.88 46.68
N SER A 401 -2.05 -14.50 47.13
CA SER A 401 -2.80 -14.06 48.28
C SER A 401 -2.80 -15.10 49.38
N MET A 402 -2.67 -14.66 50.59
CA MET A 402 -2.79 -15.50 51.78
C MET A 402 -3.74 -14.85 52.78
N LYS A 403 -4.78 -15.55 53.12
CA LYS A 403 -5.75 -15.18 54.15
C LYS A 403 -5.55 -16.09 55.37
N GLY A 404 -5.69 -15.60 56.56
CA GLY A 404 -5.57 -16.45 57.75
C GLY A 404 -6.00 -15.77 59.02
N THR A 405 -6.35 -16.57 60.05
CA THR A 405 -6.74 -16.10 61.37
C THR A 405 -5.55 -15.40 62.03
N PRO A 406 -5.72 -14.18 62.57
CA PRO A 406 -4.64 -13.49 63.26
C PRO A 406 -4.03 -14.37 64.38
N VAL A 407 -2.72 -14.31 64.54
CA VAL A 407 -1.89 -15.08 65.47
C VAL A 407 -1.85 -16.57 65.16
N ALA A 408 -2.97 -17.29 65.02
CA ALA A 408 -3.02 -18.75 64.79
C ALA A 408 -2.37 -19.14 63.46
N SER A 409 -2.58 -18.37 62.39
CA SER A 409 -1.98 -18.62 61.06
C SER A 409 -0.46 -18.51 61.03
N LYS A 410 0.17 -17.90 62.03
CA LYS A 410 1.63 -17.68 62.12
C LYS A 410 2.38 -18.77 62.89
N VAL A 411 1.64 -19.68 63.53
CA VAL A 411 2.26 -20.78 64.31
C VAL A 411 2.91 -21.79 63.37
N PRO A 412 4.16 -22.17 63.58
CA PRO A 412 4.82 -23.19 62.74
C PRO A 412 4.04 -24.51 62.80
N LEU A 413 3.94 -25.21 61.64
CA LEU A 413 3.23 -26.45 61.41
C LEU A 413 1.71 -26.37 61.56
N VAL A 414 1.19 -25.90 62.72
CA VAL A 414 -0.25 -25.83 62.98
C VAL A 414 -0.92 -24.68 62.22
N GLY A 415 -0.21 -23.60 61.96
CA GLY A 415 -0.74 -22.43 61.26
C GLY A 415 -1.22 -22.72 59.82
N ALA A 416 -0.84 -23.84 59.21
CA ALA A 416 -1.38 -24.28 57.94
C ALA A 416 -2.89 -24.56 57.96
N LEU A 417 -3.43 -24.97 59.10
CA LEU A 417 -4.86 -25.23 59.34
C LEU A 417 -5.67 -23.92 59.53
N PHE A 418 -5.02 -22.78 59.69
CA PHE A 418 -5.64 -21.47 59.94
C PHE A 418 -5.36 -20.46 58.85
N ARG A 419 -4.93 -20.92 57.66
CA ARG A 419 -4.65 -20.09 56.48
C ARG A 419 -5.08 -20.73 55.19
N ALA A 420 -5.54 -19.91 54.27
CA ALA A 420 -5.79 -20.22 52.87
C ALA A 420 -4.84 -19.47 51.98
N LYS A 421 -4.25 -20.14 51.02
CA LYS A 421 -3.35 -19.56 50.01
C LYS A 421 -3.97 -19.71 48.64
N THR A 422 -4.02 -18.60 47.90
CA THR A 422 -4.41 -18.57 46.48
C THR A 422 -3.22 -18.11 45.67
N TYR A 423 -2.88 -18.87 44.68
CA TYR A 423 -1.85 -18.55 43.70
C TYR A 423 -2.51 -18.55 42.33
N GLU A 424 -2.37 -17.44 41.61
CA GLU A 424 -2.89 -17.24 40.27
C GLU A 424 -1.76 -16.71 39.40
N ARG A 425 -1.55 -17.36 38.24
CA ARG A 425 -0.59 -16.93 37.23
C ARG A 425 -1.27 -16.88 35.90
N ASN A 426 -1.26 -15.68 35.27
CA ASN A 426 -1.81 -15.41 33.96
C ASN A 426 -0.67 -15.00 33.03
N GLU A 427 -0.32 -15.85 32.11
CA GLU A 427 0.72 -15.63 31.11
C GLU A 427 0.09 -15.46 29.72
N THR A 428 0.45 -14.38 29.04
CA THR A 428 -0.03 -14.08 27.69
C THR A 428 1.14 -13.76 26.79
N GLU A 429 1.23 -14.50 25.70
CA GLU A 429 2.21 -14.29 24.63
C GLU A 429 1.46 -13.96 23.33
N LEU A 430 1.76 -12.83 22.70
CA LEU A 430 1.17 -12.39 21.43
C LEU A 430 2.28 -12.10 20.42
N VAL A 431 2.09 -12.52 19.18
CA VAL A 431 2.93 -12.13 18.04
C VAL A 431 2.05 -11.80 16.83
N ILE A 432 2.41 -10.74 16.12
CA ILE A 432 1.78 -10.35 14.84
C ILE A 432 2.86 -10.36 13.78
N ILE A 433 2.69 -11.20 12.75
CA ILE A 433 3.65 -11.39 11.66
C ILE A 433 2.99 -10.98 10.35
N ALA A 434 3.74 -10.25 9.51
CA ALA A 434 3.33 -9.91 8.15
C ALA A 434 4.22 -10.59 7.11
N THR A 435 3.59 -11.06 6.05
CA THR A 435 4.26 -11.70 4.90
C THR A 435 3.59 -11.23 3.60
N PRO A 436 4.23 -10.37 2.81
CA PRO A 436 3.74 -9.97 1.50
C PRO A 436 4.19 -10.93 0.41
N TYR A 437 3.35 -11.07 -0.63
CA TYR A 437 3.66 -11.83 -1.84
C TYR A 437 3.29 -11.01 -3.06
N LEU A 438 4.18 -10.92 -4.05
CA LEU A 438 3.82 -10.48 -5.39
C LEU A 438 3.05 -11.60 -6.08
N VAL A 439 1.86 -11.29 -6.59
CA VAL A 439 0.96 -12.27 -7.21
C VAL A 439 0.49 -11.80 -8.58
N ARG A 440 0.14 -12.77 -9.43
CA ARG A 440 -0.50 -12.53 -10.73
C ARG A 440 -1.86 -13.23 -10.76
N PRO A 441 -2.83 -12.67 -11.47
CA PRO A 441 -4.12 -13.33 -11.64
C PRO A 441 -3.93 -14.68 -12.34
N VAL A 442 -4.67 -15.69 -11.87
CA VAL A 442 -4.70 -17.05 -12.42
C VAL A 442 -6.11 -17.42 -12.84
N ASN A 443 -6.26 -18.46 -13.65
CA ASN A 443 -7.57 -18.94 -14.07
C ASN A 443 -8.36 -19.50 -12.87
N ARG A 444 -9.69 -19.34 -12.91
CA ARG A 444 -10.57 -19.80 -11.84
C ARG A 444 -10.40 -21.27 -11.48
N ASN A 445 -10.08 -22.12 -12.46
CA ASN A 445 -9.93 -23.58 -12.24
C ASN A 445 -8.69 -23.96 -11.45
N GLU A 446 -7.75 -23.03 -11.28
CA GLU A 446 -6.52 -23.19 -10.50
C GLU A 446 -6.71 -22.79 -9.02
N LEU A 447 -7.84 -22.12 -8.71
CA LEU A 447 -8.18 -21.67 -7.37
C LEU A 447 -9.06 -22.73 -6.69
N SER A 448 -8.59 -23.30 -5.59
CA SER A 448 -9.39 -24.20 -4.75
C SER A 448 -10.25 -23.41 -3.76
N ARG A 449 -11.51 -23.78 -3.61
CA ARG A 449 -12.43 -23.21 -2.63
C ARG A 449 -12.61 -24.14 -1.43
N PRO A 450 -12.89 -23.62 -0.24
CA PRO A 450 -13.11 -24.45 0.95
C PRO A 450 -14.34 -25.36 0.84
N ASP A 451 -15.30 -24.99 -0.02
CA ASP A 451 -16.55 -25.74 -0.26
C ASP A 451 -16.47 -26.76 -1.40
N ASP A 452 -15.37 -26.80 -2.18
CA ASP A 452 -15.24 -27.71 -3.33
C ASP A 452 -15.33 -29.20 -2.93
N ASN A 453 -14.98 -29.55 -1.71
CA ASN A 453 -15.01 -30.92 -1.17
C ASN A 453 -16.11 -31.11 -0.11
N PHE A 454 -16.96 -30.12 0.13
CA PHE A 454 -18.04 -30.25 1.10
C PHE A 454 -19.27 -30.86 0.44
N GLN A 455 -19.63 -32.05 0.91
CA GLN A 455 -20.90 -32.71 0.57
C GLN A 455 -21.63 -33.04 1.87
N PRO A 456 -22.86 -32.58 2.04
CA PRO A 456 -23.68 -33.00 3.21
C PRO A 456 -23.93 -34.47 3.15
N ALA A 457 -23.93 -35.14 4.31
CA ALA A 457 -24.36 -36.53 4.40
C ALA A 457 -25.85 -36.68 4.08
N SER A 458 -26.25 -37.77 3.46
CA SER A 458 -27.67 -38.08 3.28
C SER A 458 -28.34 -38.36 4.64
N ASP A 459 -29.67 -38.22 4.71
CA ASP A 459 -30.41 -38.45 5.96
C ASP A 459 -30.14 -39.82 6.54
N ALA A 460 -30.00 -40.84 5.70
CA ALA A 460 -29.65 -42.21 6.13
C ALA A 460 -28.23 -42.28 6.71
N GLU A 461 -27.27 -41.60 6.11
CA GLU A 461 -25.88 -41.56 6.62
C GLU A 461 -25.75 -40.74 7.91
N SER A 462 -26.55 -39.68 8.03
CA SER A 462 -26.61 -38.86 9.23
C SER A 462 -27.23 -39.61 10.41
N VAL A 463 -28.39 -40.25 10.21
CA VAL A 463 -29.14 -40.92 11.28
C VAL A 463 -28.54 -42.25 11.67
N PHE A 464 -28.14 -43.10 10.71
CA PHE A 464 -27.65 -44.44 11.01
C PHE A 464 -26.13 -44.52 11.23
N LEU A 465 -25.34 -43.64 10.62
CA LEU A 465 -23.89 -43.68 10.72
C LEU A 465 -23.31 -42.48 11.53
N GLY A 466 -24.16 -41.58 12.02
CA GLY A 466 -23.72 -40.39 12.78
C GLY A 466 -22.77 -39.47 11.99
N ARG A 467 -22.82 -39.52 10.67
CA ARG A 467 -21.94 -38.69 9.81
C ARG A 467 -22.59 -37.34 9.54
N VAL A 468 -21.87 -36.25 9.81
CA VAL A 468 -22.32 -34.88 9.50
C VAL A 468 -22.02 -34.52 8.06
N ASN A 469 -20.93 -35.06 7.50
CA ASN A 469 -20.49 -34.79 6.12
C ASN A 469 -19.94 -36.07 5.47
N LYS A 470 -20.05 -36.14 4.16
CA LYS A 470 -19.46 -37.21 3.35
C LYS A 470 -18.08 -36.74 2.89
N ILE A 471 -17.02 -37.34 3.41
CA ILE A 471 -15.65 -37.06 3.01
C ILE A 471 -15.34 -37.94 1.79
N TYR A 472 -15.25 -37.32 0.61
CA TYR A 472 -14.65 -37.93 -0.57
C TYR A 472 -13.15 -37.71 -0.57
N GLY A 473 -12.39 -38.72 -0.98
CA GLY A 473 -10.94 -38.67 -1.02
C GLY A 473 -10.42 -37.46 -1.77
N ARG A 474 -9.38 -36.85 -1.22
CA ARG A 474 -8.65 -35.71 -1.79
C ARG A 474 -8.26 -36.05 -3.22
N LYS A 475 -8.81 -35.38 -4.22
CA LYS A 475 -8.15 -35.28 -5.52
C LYS A 475 -6.82 -34.61 -5.26
N GLU A 476 -5.73 -35.34 -5.46
CA GLU A 476 -4.41 -34.72 -5.51
C GLU A 476 -4.43 -33.64 -6.58
N ALA A 477 -4.57 -32.39 -6.16
CA ALA A 477 -4.36 -31.26 -7.03
C ALA A 477 -2.89 -31.31 -7.45
N SER A 478 -2.64 -31.46 -8.74
CA SER A 478 -1.29 -31.26 -9.27
C SER A 478 -0.76 -29.94 -8.75
N PRO A 479 0.46 -29.88 -8.20
CA PRO A 479 1.00 -28.64 -7.70
C PRO A 479 1.00 -27.61 -8.83
N PRO A 480 0.52 -26.39 -8.60
CA PRO A 480 0.56 -25.34 -9.62
C PRO A 480 2.01 -25.11 -10.04
N PRO A 481 2.28 -24.87 -11.34
CA PRO A 481 3.62 -24.55 -11.80
C PRO A 481 4.08 -23.27 -11.09
N ALA A 482 5.18 -23.40 -10.34
CA ALA A 482 5.78 -22.31 -9.56
C ALA A 482 6.01 -21.02 -10.39
N PRO A 483 5.92 -19.80 -9.78
CA PRO A 483 6.80 -19.44 -8.64
C PRO A 483 6.08 -18.95 -7.37
N TYR A 484 4.84 -19.31 -7.16
CA TYR A 484 4.14 -18.95 -5.95
C TYR A 484 4.32 -20.03 -4.88
N GLN A 485 5.09 -19.75 -3.83
CA GLN A 485 5.28 -20.60 -2.65
C GLN A 485 4.47 -20.04 -1.46
N GLY A 486 3.16 -19.92 -1.62
CA GLY A 486 2.28 -19.50 -0.56
C GLY A 486 0.96 -20.23 -0.63
N ASN A 487 0.48 -20.75 0.49
CA ASN A 487 -0.86 -21.31 0.61
C ASN A 487 -1.86 -20.15 0.74
N VAL A 488 -2.50 -19.76 -0.35
CA VAL A 488 -3.68 -18.89 -0.31
C VAL A 488 -4.90 -19.80 -0.30
N GLY A 489 -5.57 -19.83 0.82
CA GLY A 489 -6.71 -20.70 1.06
C GLY A 489 -6.50 -21.60 2.27
N PHE A 490 -7.57 -21.89 2.97
CA PHE A 490 -7.54 -22.76 4.15
C PHE A 490 -7.11 -24.16 3.75
N ILE A 491 -5.94 -24.61 4.21
CA ILE A 491 -5.57 -26.02 4.19
C ILE A 491 -5.93 -26.56 5.55
N TYR A 492 -7.01 -27.32 5.61
CA TYR A 492 -7.22 -28.24 6.72
C TYR A 492 -6.24 -29.42 6.55
N LYS A 493 -5.32 -29.55 7.49
CA LYS A 493 -4.58 -30.79 7.71
C LYS A 493 -5.45 -31.78 8.46
#